data_c790b942cbfa6f92b7efe5ff26b62842
#
_entry.id   c790b942cbfa6f92b7efe5ff26b62842
#
_cell.length_a   1.000
_cell.length_b   1.000
_cell.length_c   1.000
_cell.angle_alpha   90.00
_cell.angle_beta   90.00
_cell.angle_gamma   90.00
#
_symmetry.space_group_name_H-M   'P 1'
#
loop_
_entity.id
_entity.type
_entity.pdbx_description
1 polymer ?
#
loop_
_entity_poly.entity_id
_entity_poly.type
_entity_poly.pdbx_seq_one_letter_code
_entity_poly.pdbx_strand_id
1 'polypeptide(L)'
;LGVPAERIVLDPGFGFGKTVSQNFELLAKTEDFLSLGYPLLYGMSRKSSLGAVTGVAKAEERLISSVTAHLLAVERGASIVRVHDVKQMKEALTVYNAMIHYKDLK
;
A
#
# COMPACT_ATOMS: atom_id res chain seq x y z
N LEU A 1 -6.54 -4.82 -26.35
CA LEU A 1 -7.83 -5.36 -26.10
C LEU A 1 -8.92 -4.33 -25.82
N GLY A 2 -8.81 -3.14 -26.29
CA GLY A 2 -9.88 -2.15 -26.26
C GLY A 2 -10.03 -1.35 -24.98
N VAL A 3 -9.24 -1.60 -23.93
CA VAL A 3 -9.26 -0.79 -22.71
C VAL A 3 -8.22 0.31 -22.84
N PRO A 4 -8.63 1.59 -22.81
CA PRO A 4 -7.68 2.70 -22.85
C PRO A 4 -6.72 2.65 -21.68
N ALA A 5 -5.46 3.03 -21.89
CA ALA A 5 -4.43 3.01 -20.87
C ALA A 5 -4.80 3.83 -19.62
N GLU A 6 -5.52 4.95 -19.80
CA GLU A 6 -5.94 5.81 -18.69
C GLU A 6 -6.98 5.16 -17.78
N ARG A 7 -7.53 4.00 -18.17
CA ARG A 7 -8.48 3.24 -17.34
C ARG A 7 -7.85 2.02 -16.68
N ILE A 8 -6.55 1.85 -16.81
CA ILE A 8 -5.84 0.69 -16.27
C ILE A 8 -5.18 1.09 -14.95
N VAL A 9 -5.42 0.27 -13.91
CA VAL A 9 -4.74 0.36 -12.62
C VAL A 9 -4.13 -1.01 -12.35
N LEU A 10 -2.87 -1.05 -11.97
CA LEU A 10 -2.18 -2.30 -11.68
C LEU A 10 -2.24 -2.61 -10.18
N ASP A 11 -2.61 -3.85 -9.85
CA ASP A 11 -2.55 -4.39 -8.50
C ASP A 11 -1.51 -5.49 -8.48
N PRO A 12 -0.38 -5.32 -7.78
CA PRO A 12 0.67 -6.34 -7.75
C PRO A 12 0.28 -7.65 -7.07
N GLY A 13 -0.86 -7.68 -6.37
CA GLY A 13 -1.39 -8.93 -5.82
C GLY A 13 -0.78 -9.33 -4.47
N PHE A 14 -0.47 -8.39 -3.60
CA PHE A 14 -0.02 -8.68 -2.26
C PHE A 14 -1.02 -9.61 -1.56
N GLY A 15 -0.54 -10.74 -1.04
CA GLY A 15 -1.37 -11.72 -0.34
C GLY A 15 -1.99 -12.80 -1.21
N PHE A 16 -1.86 -12.74 -2.52
CA PHE A 16 -2.47 -13.72 -3.43
C PHE A 16 -1.46 -14.81 -3.80
N GLY A 17 -1.59 -15.98 -3.17
CA GLY A 17 -0.78 -17.15 -3.50
C GLY A 17 0.72 -17.01 -3.26
N LYS A 18 1.14 -16.04 -2.46
CA LYS A 18 2.55 -15.74 -2.20
C LYS A 18 2.93 -16.10 -0.77
N THR A 19 4.21 -16.42 -0.57
CA THR A 19 4.76 -16.56 0.78
C THR A 19 4.87 -15.19 1.44
N VAL A 20 5.09 -15.17 2.77
CA VAL A 20 5.31 -13.92 3.50
C VAL A 20 6.50 -13.17 2.90
N SER A 21 7.61 -13.87 2.66
CA SER A 21 8.81 -13.28 2.05
C SER A 21 8.53 -12.67 0.69
N GLN A 22 7.78 -13.38 -0.17
CA GLN A 22 7.44 -12.90 -1.49
C GLN A 22 6.55 -11.65 -1.44
N ASN A 23 5.61 -11.59 -0.49
CA ASN A 23 4.76 -10.42 -0.32
C ASN A 23 5.56 -9.18 0.07
N PHE A 24 6.52 -9.33 0.99
CA PHE A 24 7.36 -8.20 1.40
C PHE A 24 8.40 -7.82 0.33
N GLU A 25 8.86 -8.78 -0.45
CA GLU A 25 9.70 -8.48 -1.62
C GLU A 25 8.92 -7.64 -2.63
N LEU A 26 7.67 -8.00 -2.88
CA LEU A 26 6.78 -7.24 -3.76
C LEU A 26 6.65 -5.79 -3.29
N LEU A 27 6.42 -5.59 -1.99
CA LEU A 27 6.31 -4.25 -1.41
C LEU A 27 7.64 -3.48 -1.52
N ALA A 28 8.75 -4.13 -1.22
CA ALA A 28 10.07 -3.52 -1.29
C ALA A 28 10.43 -3.07 -2.71
N LYS A 29 9.94 -3.80 -3.72
CA LYS A 29 10.22 -3.54 -5.14
C LYS A 29 9.06 -2.84 -5.85
N THR A 30 8.20 -2.15 -5.12
CA THR A 30 7.07 -1.41 -5.69
C THR A 30 7.49 -0.51 -6.85
N GLU A 31 8.62 0.15 -6.74
CA GLU A 31 9.14 1.07 -7.75
C GLU A 31 9.35 0.41 -9.10
N ASP A 32 9.65 -0.88 -9.14
CA ASP A 32 9.86 -1.61 -10.39
C ASP A 32 8.60 -1.65 -11.26
N PHE A 33 7.42 -1.53 -10.66
CA PHE A 33 6.15 -1.51 -11.39
C PHE A 33 5.86 -0.15 -12.02
N LEU A 34 6.52 0.92 -11.55
CA LEU A 34 6.27 2.27 -12.06
C LEU A 34 6.68 2.40 -13.53
N SER A 35 7.68 1.63 -13.96
CA SER A 35 8.14 1.65 -15.34
C SER A 35 7.07 1.19 -16.35
N LEU A 36 6.03 0.50 -15.87
CA LEU A 36 4.91 0.06 -16.70
C LEU A 36 3.97 1.22 -17.07
N GLY A 37 4.08 2.36 -16.38
CA GLY A 37 3.33 3.58 -16.74
C GLY A 37 1.90 3.65 -16.23
N TYR A 38 1.48 2.72 -15.36
CA TYR A 38 0.12 2.69 -14.82
C TYR A 38 0.11 3.02 -13.34
N PRO A 39 -0.99 3.62 -12.82
CA PRO A 39 -1.15 3.78 -11.38
C PRO A 39 -1.14 2.44 -10.67
N LEU A 40 -0.55 2.39 -9.48
CA LEU A 40 -0.49 1.18 -8.66
C LEU A 40 -1.47 1.26 -7.51
N LEU A 41 -2.23 0.17 -7.32
CA LEU A 41 -3.13 -0.02 -6.20
C LEU A 41 -2.58 -1.10 -5.29
N TYR A 42 -2.53 -0.82 -3.99
CA TYR A 42 -2.20 -1.82 -2.98
C TYR A 42 -3.38 -2.05 -2.05
N GLY A 43 -3.71 -3.32 -1.80
CA GLY A 43 -4.72 -3.74 -0.85
C GLY A 43 -4.13 -4.75 0.11
N MET A 44 -3.47 -4.26 1.16
CA MET A 44 -2.77 -5.09 2.14
C MET A 44 -3.49 -5.15 3.50
N SER A 45 -4.63 -4.44 3.60
CA SER A 45 -5.30 -4.22 4.87
C SER A 45 -5.63 -5.52 5.60
N ARG A 46 -5.12 -5.67 6.81
CA ARG A 46 -5.36 -6.78 7.73
C ARG A 46 -4.92 -8.16 7.21
N LYS A 47 -4.13 -8.21 6.14
CA LYS A 47 -3.74 -9.49 5.53
C LYS A 47 -2.80 -10.29 6.41
N SER A 48 -2.82 -11.62 6.20
CA SER A 48 -2.11 -12.58 7.06
C SER A 48 -0.61 -12.38 7.10
N SER A 49 0.02 -11.90 6.02
CA SER A 49 1.46 -11.63 6.01
C SER A 49 1.84 -10.53 7.00
N LEU A 50 0.95 -9.55 7.23
CA LEU A 50 1.19 -8.52 8.24
C LEU A 50 1.14 -9.13 9.64
N GLY A 51 0.18 -10.04 9.87
CA GLY A 51 0.10 -10.77 11.12
C GLY A 51 1.33 -11.65 11.36
N ALA A 52 1.84 -12.27 10.31
CA ALA A 52 2.98 -13.17 10.42
C ALA A 52 4.25 -12.45 10.90
N VAL A 53 4.51 -11.24 10.39
CA VAL A 53 5.72 -10.50 10.76
C VAL A 53 5.57 -9.74 12.08
N THR A 54 4.35 -9.40 12.49
CA THR A 54 4.11 -8.62 13.72
C THR A 54 3.74 -9.49 14.92
N GLY A 55 3.31 -10.73 14.68
CA GLY A 55 2.77 -11.59 15.73
C GLY A 55 1.32 -11.29 16.10
N VAL A 56 0.65 -10.39 15.38
CA VAL A 56 -0.75 -10.03 15.65
C VAL A 56 -1.68 -11.02 14.97
N ALA A 57 -2.25 -11.94 15.74
CA ALA A 57 -3.03 -13.05 15.21
C ALA A 57 -4.40 -12.63 14.66
N LYS A 58 -5.05 -11.66 15.29
CA LYS A 58 -6.39 -11.24 14.89
C LYS A 58 -6.35 -10.17 13.82
N ALA A 59 -7.07 -10.40 12.72
CA ALA A 59 -7.07 -9.48 11.58
C ALA A 59 -7.50 -8.06 11.97
N GLU A 60 -8.53 -7.94 12.81
CA GLU A 60 -9.06 -6.64 13.24
C GLU A 60 -8.11 -5.86 14.16
N GLU A 61 -7.06 -6.49 14.66
CA GLU A 61 -6.05 -5.85 15.50
C GLU A 61 -4.81 -5.41 14.70
N ARG A 62 -4.84 -5.59 13.38
CA ARG A 62 -3.72 -5.26 12.48
C ARG A 62 -3.82 -3.85 11.92
N LEU A 63 -4.31 -2.89 12.72
CA LEU A 63 -4.47 -1.51 12.27
C LEU A 63 -3.11 -0.84 11.97
N ILE A 64 -2.22 -0.88 12.93
CA ILE A 64 -0.91 -0.21 12.79
C ILE A 64 -0.11 -0.81 11.63
N SER A 65 -0.05 -2.13 11.55
CA SER A 65 0.69 -2.79 10.46
C SER A 65 0.06 -2.52 9.10
N SER A 66 -1.28 -2.47 9.03
CA SER A 66 -1.99 -2.14 7.78
C SER A 66 -1.67 -0.72 7.31
N VAL A 67 -1.77 0.25 8.21
CA VAL A 67 -1.45 1.65 7.89
C VAL A 67 0.01 1.80 7.50
N THR A 68 0.91 1.17 8.24
CA THR A 68 2.36 1.22 7.96
C THR A 68 2.67 0.66 6.58
N ALA A 69 2.13 -0.52 6.25
CA ALA A 69 2.40 -1.15 4.96
C ALA A 69 1.93 -0.27 3.79
N HIS A 70 0.73 0.30 3.90
CA HIS A 70 0.20 1.15 2.83
C HIS A 70 0.98 2.46 2.72
N LEU A 71 1.41 3.04 3.84
CA LEU A 71 2.22 4.25 3.81
C LEU A 71 3.56 4.01 3.12
N LEU A 72 4.18 2.86 3.37
CA LEU A 72 5.42 2.47 2.69
C LEU A 72 5.19 2.27 1.18
N ALA A 73 4.05 1.70 0.80
CA ALA A 73 3.71 1.54 -0.61
C ALA A 73 3.54 2.90 -1.30
N VAL A 74 2.85 3.85 -0.65
CA VAL A 74 2.67 5.20 -1.17
C VAL A 74 4.02 5.91 -1.32
N GLU A 75 4.89 5.78 -0.34
CA GLU A 75 6.24 6.36 -0.41
C GLU A 75 7.01 5.84 -1.62
N ARG A 76 6.76 4.59 -2.01
CA ARG A 76 7.43 3.94 -3.15
C ARG A 76 6.69 4.11 -4.47
N GLY A 77 5.61 4.89 -4.49
CA GLY A 77 4.96 5.27 -5.73
C GLY A 77 3.54 4.73 -5.96
N ALA A 78 2.96 4.01 -4.99
CA ALA A 78 1.56 3.60 -5.11
C ALA A 78 0.66 4.84 -5.08
N SER A 79 -0.36 4.84 -5.93
CA SER A 79 -1.30 5.96 -6.05
C SER A 79 -2.61 5.71 -5.33
N ILE A 80 -2.97 4.44 -5.13
CA ILE A 80 -4.26 4.05 -4.58
C ILE A 80 -4.02 2.98 -3.52
N VAL A 81 -4.69 3.12 -2.39
CA VAL A 81 -4.70 2.10 -1.34
C VAL A 81 -6.12 1.71 -1.01
N ARG A 82 -6.36 0.41 -0.87
CA ARG A 82 -7.65 -0.15 -0.49
C ARG A 82 -7.54 -0.65 0.95
N VAL A 83 -8.29 -0.04 1.85
CA VAL A 83 -8.14 -0.27 3.29
C VAL A 83 -9.49 -0.44 3.97
N HIS A 84 -9.52 -1.12 5.13
CA HIS A 84 -10.69 -1.18 6.00
C HIS A 84 -10.76 0.08 6.88
N ASP A 85 -9.63 0.57 7.34
CA ASP A 85 -9.55 1.65 8.35
C ASP A 85 -9.28 2.99 7.65
N VAL A 86 -10.28 3.48 6.92
CA VAL A 86 -10.16 4.65 6.04
C VAL A 86 -9.76 5.92 6.81
N LYS A 87 -10.37 6.17 7.96
CA LYS A 87 -10.09 7.36 8.76
C LYS A 87 -8.63 7.41 9.19
N GLN A 88 -8.13 6.30 9.71
CA GLN A 88 -6.77 6.20 10.21
C GLN A 88 -5.75 6.29 9.06
N MET A 89 -6.06 5.67 7.94
CA MET A 89 -5.18 5.75 6.76
C MET A 89 -5.14 7.16 6.20
N LYS A 90 -6.26 7.85 6.17
CA LYS A 90 -6.34 9.25 5.73
C LYS A 90 -5.50 10.15 6.62
N GLU A 91 -5.54 9.94 7.93
CA GLU A 91 -4.73 10.69 8.88
C GLU A 91 -3.24 10.47 8.61
N ALA A 92 -2.83 9.23 8.40
CA ALA A 92 -1.44 8.89 8.10
C ALA A 92 -0.98 9.55 6.79
N LEU A 93 -1.81 9.50 5.75
CA LEU A 93 -1.50 10.14 4.47
C LEU A 93 -1.43 11.66 4.58
N THR A 94 -2.22 12.26 5.47
CA THR A 94 -2.17 13.70 5.71
C THR A 94 -0.81 14.11 6.27
N VAL A 95 -0.27 13.31 7.19
CA VAL A 95 1.09 13.56 7.74
C VAL A 95 2.14 13.39 6.64
N TYR A 96 2.02 12.35 5.84
CA TYR A 96 2.94 12.11 4.72
C TYR A 96 2.92 13.28 3.74
N ASN A 97 1.74 13.75 3.36
CA ASN A 97 1.59 14.86 2.43
C ASN A 97 2.14 16.17 3.01
N ALA A 98 1.99 16.38 4.31
CA ALA A 98 2.56 17.54 4.99
C ALA A 98 4.09 17.56 4.85
N MET A 99 4.71 16.39 4.98
CA MET A 99 6.16 16.28 4.80
C MET A 99 6.58 16.60 3.36
N ILE A 100 5.84 16.05 2.38
CA ILE A 100 6.14 16.29 0.95
C ILE A 100 5.97 17.77 0.60
N HIS A 101 4.97 18.43 1.17
CA HIS A 101 4.62 19.82 0.86
C HIS A 101 4.96 20.78 2.00
N TYR A 102 6.06 20.53 2.72
CA TYR A 102 6.40 21.28 3.93
C TYR A 102 6.54 22.79 3.67
N LYS A 103 6.90 23.20 2.45
CA LYS A 103 7.05 24.61 2.12
C LYS A 103 5.72 25.37 2.12
N ASP A 104 4.60 24.64 2.01
CA ASP A 104 3.27 25.24 2.02
C ASP A 104 2.68 25.36 3.43
N LEU A 105 3.35 24.80 4.43
CA LEU A 105 2.93 24.88 5.83
C LEU A 105 3.32 26.24 6.41
N LYS A 106 2.48 26.70 7.34
CA LYS A 106 2.71 27.99 8.03
C LYS A 106 3.26 27.77 9.44
#